data_41d57398eb000180b62c08c0f3c20fd6
#
_entry.id   41d57398eb000180b62c08c0f3c20fd6
#
_cell.length_a   1.000
_cell.length_b   1.000
_cell.length_c   1.000
_cell.angle_alpha   90.00
_cell.angle_beta   90.00
_cell.angle_gamma   90.00
#
_symmetry.space_group_name_H-M   'P 1'
#
loop_
_entity.id
_entity.type
_entity.pdbx_description
1 polymer ?
#
loop_
_entity_poly.entity_id
_entity_poly.type
_entity_poly.pdbx_seq_one_letter_code
_entity_poly.pdbx_strand_id
1 'polypeptide(L)'
;MSNNIRFTPDDIENKINDYFNYCNENSKPFTMSGLALFLDCSRTTLYQYENELIKFNNVSENDKQRIMNAVKRAKRMVEAYQEEQLFIGKSPVGTIFSLKNNFNWKDTQEINSNTNITAINPIQQLSTEEIKQLLTE
;
A
#
# COMPACT_ATOMS: atom_id res chain seq x y z
N MET A 1 2.50 2.38 25.67
CA MET A 1 3.53 2.17 24.67
C MET A 1 4.00 3.51 24.10
N SER A 2 5.27 3.70 24.05
CA SER A 2 5.82 4.97 23.58
C SER A 2 5.72 5.08 22.05
N ASN A 3 5.20 6.20 21.57
CA ASN A 3 5.20 6.51 20.14
C ASN A 3 6.51 7.22 19.73
N ASN A 4 7.54 7.12 20.55
CA ASN A 4 8.81 7.73 20.26
C ASN A 4 9.61 6.89 19.28
N ILE A 5 10.43 7.56 18.49
CA ILE A 5 11.33 6.91 17.57
C ILE A 5 12.32 6.03 18.34
N ARG A 6 12.45 4.78 17.88
CA ARG A 6 13.37 3.80 18.45
C ARG A 6 14.65 3.65 17.64
N PHE A 7 14.70 4.24 16.47
CA PHE A 7 15.82 4.04 15.55
C PHE A 7 16.54 5.35 15.29
N THR A 8 17.86 5.28 15.25
CA THR A 8 18.63 6.36 14.63
C THR A 8 18.53 6.19 13.10
N PRO A 9 18.82 7.24 12.32
CA PRO A 9 18.83 7.09 10.86
C PRO A 9 19.75 5.98 10.38
N ASP A 10 20.95 5.87 10.96
CA ASP A 10 21.90 4.82 10.56
C ASP A 10 21.36 3.44 10.90
N ASP A 11 20.77 3.26 12.08
CA ASP A 11 20.20 1.98 12.51
C ASP A 11 19.12 1.51 11.55
N ILE A 12 18.17 2.39 11.23
CA ILE A 12 17.04 1.97 10.38
C ILE A 12 17.50 1.68 8.96
N GLU A 13 18.43 2.49 8.44
CA GLU A 13 18.98 2.26 7.10
C GLU A 13 19.72 0.92 7.03
N ASN A 14 20.54 0.64 8.03
CA ASN A 14 21.30 -0.60 8.10
C ASN A 14 20.39 -1.81 8.27
N LYS A 15 19.40 -1.74 9.14
CA LYS A 15 18.47 -2.85 9.37
C LYS A 15 17.61 -3.15 8.16
N ILE A 16 17.19 -2.12 7.43
CA ILE A 16 16.45 -2.31 6.20
C ILE A 16 17.31 -3.03 5.17
N ASN A 17 18.56 -2.60 5.00
CA ASN A 17 19.48 -3.27 4.09
C ASN A 17 19.73 -4.72 4.52
N ASP A 18 19.89 -4.96 5.81
CA ASP A 18 20.08 -6.30 6.37
C ASP A 18 18.88 -7.19 6.07
N TYR A 19 17.67 -6.66 6.15
CA TYR A 19 16.46 -7.41 5.81
C TYR A 19 16.47 -7.86 4.36
N PHE A 20 16.75 -6.96 3.43
CA PHE A 20 16.76 -7.32 2.02
C PHE A 20 17.87 -8.31 1.68
N ASN A 21 19.04 -8.14 2.30
CA ASN A 21 20.13 -9.10 2.15
C ASN A 21 19.75 -10.48 2.70
N TYR A 22 19.12 -10.51 3.87
CA TYR A 22 18.63 -11.75 4.47
C TYR A 22 17.62 -12.45 3.55
N CYS A 23 16.69 -11.72 2.96
CA CYS A 23 15.72 -12.30 2.03
C CYS A 23 16.43 -12.90 0.80
N ASN A 24 17.40 -12.18 0.24
CA ASN A 24 18.14 -12.65 -0.93
C ASN A 24 18.96 -13.90 -0.59
N GLU A 25 19.63 -13.93 0.54
CA GLU A 25 20.45 -15.06 0.96
C GLU A 25 19.63 -16.32 1.25
N ASN A 26 18.40 -16.14 1.72
CA ASN A 26 17.54 -17.25 2.11
C ASN A 26 16.39 -17.51 1.12
N SER A 27 16.45 -16.90 -0.03
CA SER A 27 15.44 -17.05 -1.09
C SER A 27 14.02 -16.77 -0.57
N LYS A 28 13.90 -15.75 0.25
CA LYS A 28 12.62 -15.33 0.80
C LYS A 28 12.08 -14.12 0.06
N PRO A 29 10.76 -14.04 -0.10
CA PRO A 29 10.17 -12.88 -0.75
C PRO A 29 10.25 -11.64 0.16
N PHE A 30 10.33 -10.48 -0.46
CA PHE A 30 10.22 -9.20 0.24
C PHE A 30 8.75 -8.97 0.58
N THR A 31 8.44 -8.78 1.86
CA THR A 31 7.08 -8.47 2.30
C THR A 31 7.11 -7.37 3.35
N MET A 32 6.01 -6.61 3.44
CA MET A 32 5.91 -5.58 4.47
C MET A 32 5.86 -6.17 5.87
N SER A 33 5.17 -7.28 6.03
CA SER A 33 5.11 -7.97 7.33
C SER A 33 6.48 -8.52 7.73
N GLY A 34 7.22 -9.07 6.77
CA GLY A 34 8.58 -9.56 7.02
C GLY A 34 9.53 -8.45 7.42
N LEU A 35 9.46 -7.33 6.72
CA LEU A 35 10.27 -6.15 7.05
C LEU A 35 9.94 -5.65 8.46
N ALA A 36 8.66 -5.52 8.78
CA ALA A 36 8.22 -5.06 10.09
C ALA A 36 8.72 -6.00 11.19
N LEU A 37 8.58 -7.30 11.00
CA LEU A 37 9.06 -8.28 11.96
C LEU A 37 10.57 -8.20 12.16
N PHE A 38 11.32 -8.03 11.08
CA PHE A 38 12.77 -7.91 11.14
C PHE A 38 13.19 -6.66 11.93
N LEU A 39 12.44 -5.58 11.80
CA LEU A 39 12.65 -4.34 12.54
C LEU A 39 12.03 -4.37 13.94
N ASP A 40 11.42 -5.47 14.32
CA ASP A 40 10.72 -5.64 15.60
C ASP A 40 9.62 -4.59 15.82
N CYS A 41 8.82 -4.37 14.80
CA CYS A 41 7.68 -3.46 14.87
C CYS A 41 6.53 -4.00 14.05
N SER A 42 5.40 -3.28 14.04
CA SER A 42 4.23 -3.66 13.24
C SER A 42 4.24 -2.92 11.91
N ARG A 43 3.41 -3.39 10.96
CA ARG A 43 3.18 -2.66 9.71
C ARG A 43 2.60 -1.28 9.97
N THR A 44 1.75 -1.18 11.00
CA THR A 44 1.19 0.10 11.43
C THR A 44 2.28 1.07 11.86
N THR A 45 3.29 0.59 12.56
CA THR A 45 4.43 1.41 12.97
C THR A 45 5.19 1.94 11.75
N LEU A 46 5.41 1.10 10.74
CA LEU A 46 6.06 1.54 9.50
C LEU A 46 5.25 2.62 8.80
N TYR A 47 3.92 2.44 8.75
CA TYR A 47 3.03 3.45 8.18
C TYR A 47 3.12 4.76 8.94
N GLN A 48 3.21 4.71 10.27
CA GLN A 48 3.33 5.90 11.09
C GLN A 48 4.65 6.64 10.86
N TYR A 49 5.75 5.92 10.67
CA TYR A 49 7.02 6.54 10.28
C TYR A 49 6.93 7.22 8.92
N GLU A 50 6.33 6.55 7.96
CA GLU A 50 6.20 7.06 6.60
C GLU A 50 5.38 8.35 6.55
N ASN A 51 4.34 8.45 7.37
CA ASN A 51 3.37 9.54 7.33
C ASN A 51 3.53 10.56 8.47
N GLU A 52 4.65 10.50 9.17
CA GLU A 52 4.96 11.46 10.23
C GLU A 52 3.94 11.45 11.38
N LEU A 53 3.39 10.26 11.68
CA LEU A 53 2.41 10.12 12.76
C LEU A 53 3.06 9.77 14.10
N ILE A 54 4.36 9.48 14.09
CA ILE A 54 5.15 9.24 15.30
C ILE A 54 5.85 10.55 15.68
N LYS A 55 5.90 10.82 16.98
CA LYS A 55 6.60 11.99 17.48
C LYS A 55 8.12 11.81 17.33
N PHE A 56 8.72 12.74 16.64
CA PHE A 56 10.17 12.78 16.43
C PHE A 56 10.81 13.69 17.48
N ASN A 57 10.72 13.30 18.75
CA ASN A 57 11.30 14.07 19.86
C ASN A 57 12.80 13.99 19.84
N ASN A 58 13.47 15.15 20.05
CA ASN A 58 14.93 15.25 20.12
C ASN A 58 15.65 14.75 18.86
N VAL A 59 14.98 14.83 17.71
CA VAL A 59 15.53 14.42 16.43
C VAL A 59 15.57 15.64 15.53
N SER A 60 16.69 15.86 14.86
CA SER A 60 16.80 16.97 13.92
C SER A 60 15.89 16.75 12.72
N GLU A 61 15.51 17.82 12.05
CA GLU A 61 14.70 17.71 10.84
C GLU A 61 15.37 16.85 9.78
N ASN A 62 16.70 16.96 9.66
CA ASN A 62 17.46 16.17 8.71
C ASN A 62 17.39 14.68 9.03
N ASP A 63 17.57 14.30 10.30
CA ASP A 63 17.50 12.91 10.74
C ASP A 63 16.09 12.36 10.57
N LYS A 64 15.09 13.15 10.88
CA LYS A 64 13.68 12.79 10.67
C LYS A 64 13.43 12.46 9.21
N GLN A 65 13.89 13.31 8.29
CA GLN A 65 13.72 13.05 6.87
C GLN A 65 14.46 11.79 6.42
N ARG A 66 15.63 11.54 6.95
CA ARG A 66 16.38 10.31 6.65
C ARG A 66 15.60 9.06 7.05
N ILE A 67 15.03 9.07 8.25
CA ILE A 67 14.23 7.94 8.76
C ILE A 67 13.00 7.72 7.87
N MET A 68 12.25 8.78 7.61
CA MET A 68 11.06 8.70 6.77
C MET A 68 11.38 8.22 5.37
N ASN A 69 12.43 8.75 4.77
CA ASN A 69 12.84 8.36 3.42
C ASN A 69 13.32 6.91 3.36
N ALA A 70 13.98 6.43 4.41
CA ALA A 70 14.42 5.03 4.49
C ALA A 70 13.20 4.10 4.47
N VAL A 71 12.17 4.40 5.24
CA VAL A 71 10.94 3.60 5.28
C VAL A 71 10.20 3.66 3.93
N LYS A 72 10.09 4.85 3.36
CA LYS A 72 9.44 5.01 2.04
C LYS A 72 10.17 4.23 0.96
N ARG A 73 11.50 4.29 0.96
CA ARG A 73 12.30 3.54 -0.01
C ARG A 73 12.12 2.04 0.16
N ALA A 74 12.15 1.56 1.42
CA ALA A 74 11.94 0.15 1.70
C ALA A 74 10.58 -0.34 1.19
N LYS A 75 9.55 0.46 1.42
CA LYS A 75 8.21 0.14 0.92
C LYS A 75 8.19 0.04 -0.60
N ARG A 76 8.85 0.97 -1.29
CA ARG A 76 8.93 0.93 -2.76
C ARG A 76 9.71 -0.29 -3.26
N MET A 77 10.75 -0.70 -2.54
CA MET A 77 11.51 -1.90 -2.90
C MET A 77 10.67 -3.17 -2.77
N VAL A 78 9.85 -3.25 -1.72
CA VAL A 78 8.92 -4.38 -1.55
C VAL A 78 7.88 -4.36 -2.66
N GLU A 79 7.32 -3.21 -2.95
CA GLU A 79 6.32 -3.07 -4.02
C GLU A 79 6.89 -3.48 -5.38
N ALA A 80 8.07 -2.99 -5.73
CA ALA A 80 8.72 -3.32 -6.99
C ALA A 80 8.98 -4.83 -7.11
N TYR A 81 9.46 -5.45 -6.03
CA TYR A 81 9.66 -6.88 -6.00
C TYR A 81 8.34 -7.62 -6.27
N GLN A 82 7.27 -7.22 -5.60
CA GLN A 82 5.98 -7.88 -5.75
C GLN A 82 5.40 -7.68 -7.14
N GLU A 83 5.56 -6.49 -7.72
CA GLU A 83 5.15 -6.25 -9.10
C GLU A 83 5.89 -7.18 -10.05
N GLU A 84 7.19 -7.35 -9.88
CA GLU A 84 7.97 -8.26 -10.70
C GLU A 84 7.45 -9.70 -10.60
N GLN A 85 7.00 -10.12 -9.42
CA GLN A 85 6.47 -11.47 -9.21
C GLN A 85 5.18 -11.72 -9.99
N LEU A 86 4.46 -10.69 -10.40
CA LEU A 86 3.29 -10.86 -11.26
C LEU A 86 3.65 -11.46 -12.61
N PHE A 87 4.87 -11.21 -13.06
CA PHE A 87 5.32 -11.65 -14.39
C PHE A 87 6.14 -12.95 -14.35
N ILE A 88 6.83 -13.20 -13.25
CA ILE A 88 7.73 -14.35 -13.14
C ILE A 88 7.39 -15.31 -12.01
N GLY A 89 6.49 -14.91 -11.10
CA GLY A 89 6.15 -15.70 -9.93
C GLY A 89 5.18 -16.83 -10.21
N LYS A 90 5.18 -17.82 -9.33
CA LYS A 90 4.31 -18.99 -9.45
C LYS A 90 2.94 -18.80 -8.80
N SER A 91 2.77 -17.73 -8.03
CA SER A 91 1.51 -17.47 -7.30
C SER A 91 1.06 -16.03 -7.50
N PRO A 92 0.55 -15.69 -8.68
CA PRO A 92 0.13 -14.32 -8.95
C PRO A 92 -1.04 -13.86 -8.09
N VAL A 93 -1.91 -14.78 -7.67
CA VAL A 93 -3.08 -14.43 -6.85
C VAL A 93 -2.65 -13.85 -5.51
N GLY A 94 -1.71 -14.48 -4.83
CA GLY A 94 -1.18 -13.96 -3.56
C GLY A 94 -0.50 -12.63 -3.72
N THR A 95 0.24 -12.47 -4.79
CA THR A 95 0.93 -11.22 -5.10
C THR A 95 -0.07 -10.10 -5.36
N ILE A 96 -1.11 -10.35 -6.15
CA ILE A 96 -2.17 -9.37 -6.41
C ILE A 96 -2.85 -8.96 -5.11
N PHE A 97 -3.17 -9.93 -4.26
CA PHE A 97 -3.78 -9.66 -2.95
C PHE A 97 -2.90 -8.74 -2.11
N SER A 98 -1.59 -9.01 -2.06
CA SER A 98 -0.64 -8.19 -1.30
C SER A 98 -0.55 -6.76 -1.86
N LEU A 99 -0.47 -6.61 -3.17
CA LEU A 99 -0.38 -5.30 -3.80
C LEU A 99 -1.63 -4.46 -3.53
N LYS A 100 -2.79 -5.08 -3.57
CA LYS A 100 -4.05 -4.38 -3.27
C LYS A 100 -4.13 -3.95 -1.81
N ASN A 101 -3.72 -4.80 -0.90
CA ASN A 101 -3.89 -4.54 0.54
C ASN A 101 -2.79 -3.67 1.14
N ASN A 102 -1.58 -3.73 0.60
CA ASN A 102 -0.43 -3.03 1.19
C ASN A 102 0.00 -1.80 0.41
N PHE A 103 -0.36 -1.70 -0.87
CA PHE A 103 0.14 -0.65 -1.75
C PHE A 103 -0.96 0.10 -2.51
N ASN A 104 -2.21 -0.10 -2.11
CA ASN A 104 -3.37 0.59 -2.70
C ASN A 104 -3.58 0.33 -4.19
N TRP A 105 -3.11 -0.79 -4.69
CA TRP A 105 -3.40 -1.17 -6.07
C TRP A 105 -4.88 -1.52 -6.21
N LYS A 106 -5.47 -1.11 -7.31
CA LYS A 106 -6.92 -1.29 -7.53
C LYS A 106 -7.19 -1.77 -8.94
N ASP A 107 -8.22 -2.60 -9.05
CA ASP A 107 -8.83 -2.95 -10.34
C ASP A 107 -9.87 -1.88 -10.67
N THR A 108 -9.43 -0.69 -11.07
CA THR A 108 -10.40 0.36 -11.34
C THR A 108 -10.54 0.60 -12.82
N GLN A 109 -11.79 0.67 -13.23
CA GLN A 109 -12.18 1.24 -14.51
C GLN A 109 -12.94 2.52 -14.18
N GLU A 110 -12.20 3.57 -13.91
CA GLU A 110 -12.75 4.81 -13.36
C GLU A 110 -13.89 5.39 -14.19
N ILE A 111 -13.74 5.35 -15.50
CA ILE A 111 -14.75 5.89 -16.40
C ILE A 111 -16.05 5.13 -16.27
N ASN A 112 -15.96 3.84 -15.96
CA ASN A 112 -17.12 2.96 -15.93
C ASN A 112 -17.89 3.05 -14.63
N SER A 113 -17.27 3.43 -13.53
CA SER A 113 -17.91 3.41 -12.22
C SER A 113 -19.13 4.33 -12.16
N ASN A 114 -19.01 5.54 -12.69
CA ASN A 114 -20.12 6.51 -12.70
C ASN A 114 -21.08 6.30 -13.85
N THR A 115 -20.54 5.94 -14.99
CA THR A 115 -21.34 5.74 -16.20
C THR A 115 -22.20 4.47 -16.10
N ASN A 116 -21.65 3.45 -15.49
CA ASN A 116 -22.38 2.18 -15.35
C ASN A 116 -23.61 2.30 -14.47
N ILE A 117 -23.57 3.13 -13.46
CA ILE A 117 -24.74 3.37 -12.60
C ILE A 117 -25.88 3.93 -13.41
N THR A 118 -25.58 4.82 -14.34
CA THR A 118 -26.59 5.42 -15.20
C THR A 118 -27.05 4.46 -16.30
N ALA A 119 -26.13 3.67 -16.82
CA ALA A 119 -26.43 2.79 -17.94
C ALA A 119 -27.19 1.52 -17.53
N ILE A 120 -27.01 1.06 -16.30
CA ILE A 120 -27.60 -0.20 -15.83
C ILE A 120 -29.10 -0.12 -15.69
N ASN A 121 -29.62 1.05 -15.33
CA ASN A 121 -31.06 1.22 -15.10
C ASN A 121 -31.63 2.35 -15.94
N PRO A 122 -31.75 2.13 -17.24
CA PRO A 122 -32.36 3.15 -18.10
C PRO A 122 -33.83 3.46 -17.73
N ILE A 123 -34.54 2.50 -17.15
CA ILE A 123 -35.90 2.71 -16.70
C ILE A 123 -35.95 3.70 -15.53
N GLN A 124 -34.96 3.65 -14.64
CA GLN A 124 -34.92 4.61 -13.52
C GLN A 124 -34.60 6.03 -13.97
N GLN A 125 -34.08 6.19 -15.15
CA GLN A 125 -33.77 7.50 -15.70
C GLN A 125 -35.00 8.15 -16.34
N LEU A 126 -36.01 7.38 -16.60
CA LEU A 126 -37.25 7.91 -17.15
C LEU A 126 -38.04 8.60 -16.04
N SER A 127 -38.60 9.74 -16.35
CA SER A 127 -39.50 10.41 -15.42
C SER A 127 -40.80 9.61 -15.29
N THR A 128 -41.54 9.87 -14.23
CA THR A 128 -42.85 9.26 -14.03
C THR A 128 -43.78 9.54 -15.20
N GLU A 129 -43.69 10.75 -15.74
CA GLU A 129 -44.50 11.14 -16.90
C GLU A 129 -44.17 10.34 -18.13
N GLU A 130 -42.90 10.11 -18.40
CA GLU A 130 -42.47 9.31 -19.55
C GLU A 130 -42.93 7.88 -19.43
N ILE A 131 -42.85 7.29 -18.23
CA ILE A 131 -43.35 5.94 -18.01
C ILE A 131 -44.85 5.86 -18.21
N LYS A 132 -45.59 6.85 -17.73
CA LYS A 132 -47.04 6.90 -17.92
C LYS A 132 -47.42 7.02 -19.37
N GLN A 133 -46.67 7.79 -20.14
CA GLN A 133 -46.94 7.90 -21.60
C GLN A 133 -46.74 6.58 -22.31
N LEU A 134 -45.71 5.82 -21.92
CA LEU A 134 -45.47 4.50 -22.50
C LEU A 134 -46.60 3.52 -22.17
N LEU A 135 -47.19 3.66 -20.98
CA LEU A 135 -48.26 2.76 -20.56
C LEU A 135 -49.62 3.12 -21.14
N THR A 136 -49.83 4.37 -21.51
CA THR A 136 -51.12 4.84 -22.00
C THR A 136 -51.25 4.80 -23.52
N GLU A 137 -50.16 4.60 -24.22
CA GLU A 137 -50.21 4.40 -25.66
C GLU A 137 -50.38 2.92 -25.98
#